data_b156651f83dc1ab458043dc99d51becf
#
_entry.id   b156651f83dc1ab458043dc99d51becf
#
_cell.length_a   1.000
_cell.length_b   1.000
_cell.length_c   1.000
_cell.angle_alpha   90.00
_cell.angle_beta   90.00
_cell.angle_gamma   90.00
#
_symmetry.space_group_name_H-M   'P 1'
#
loop_
_entity.id
_entity.type
_entity.pdbx_description
1 polymer ?
#
loop_
_entity_poly.entity_id
_entity_poly.type
_entity_poly.pdbx_seq_one_letter_code
_entity_poly.pdbx_strand_id
1 'polypeptide(L)'
;MSQARQKLMRYVLRIYWIRRLFIAAYNWSNKNPLLQPQNTEDMNLDQNAIVSEVRELGFSHPFQLKPKFVDDLIADCKAQLCVLHGNHELSYRIDVNNPVNPNEKYIQYFFKDSINWQSVKNIIYNSTVLKIAGEYLGNEPVPQNVSVWWSFAKPESVNSNVYNFHYDIDNLKFIKLFTYLTPVDESSGPHIIYPRTHKVKTLLQMRYRSVPDDKVKSVLGTAEPVVMMGSKGTSFFEDTFSYHKGLNPIRPRLIFQVEYSLTPHKLG
;
A
#
# COMPACT_ATOMS: atom_id res chain seq x y z
N MET A 1 3.78 -5.07 -23.76
CA MET A 1 4.14 -3.66 -24.11
C MET A 1 5.65 -3.52 -23.98
N SER A 2 6.35 -2.79 -24.88
CA SER A 2 7.80 -2.60 -24.76
C SER A 2 8.14 -1.74 -23.53
N GLN A 3 9.34 -1.93 -22.94
CA GLN A 3 9.78 -1.12 -21.77
C GLN A 3 9.74 0.40 -22.03
N ALA A 4 10.05 0.82 -23.27
CA ALA A 4 9.99 2.22 -23.65
C ALA A 4 8.55 2.77 -23.61
N ARG A 5 7.57 2.00 -24.09
CA ARG A 5 6.14 2.37 -24.02
C ARG A 5 5.64 2.43 -22.59
N GLN A 6 6.08 1.51 -21.71
CA GLN A 6 5.74 1.54 -20.28
C GLN A 6 6.28 2.80 -19.61
N LYS A 7 7.55 3.15 -19.84
CA LYS A 7 8.15 4.38 -19.31
C LYS A 7 7.42 5.62 -19.78
N LEU A 8 7.07 5.69 -21.06
CA LEU A 8 6.30 6.81 -21.61
C LEU A 8 4.92 6.92 -20.98
N MET A 9 4.19 5.81 -20.88
CA MET A 9 2.86 5.78 -20.24
C MET A 9 2.93 6.24 -18.78
N ARG A 10 3.90 5.75 -18.00
CA ARG A 10 4.11 6.20 -16.62
C ARG A 10 4.38 7.70 -16.52
N TYR A 11 5.05 8.29 -17.52
CA TYR A 11 5.27 9.73 -17.55
C TYR A 11 3.99 10.49 -17.89
N VAL A 12 3.28 10.07 -18.92
CA VAL A 12 2.03 10.68 -19.40
C VAL A 12 0.93 10.63 -18.32
N LEU A 13 0.85 9.53 -17.58
CA LEU A 13 -0.15 9.34 -16.52
C LEU A 13 0.10 10.20 -15.27
N ARG A 14 1.23 10.88 -15.15
CA ARG A 14 1.44 11.92 -14.14
C ARG A 14 0.60 13.17 -14.42
N ILE A 15 0.19 13.37 -15.67
CA ILE A 15 -0.64 14.49 -16.07
C ILE A 15 -2.09 14.15 -15.72
N TYR A 16 -2.64 14.83 -14.72
CA TYR A 16 -3.93 14.55 -14.11
C TYR A 16 -5.08 14.40 -15.13
N TRP A 17 -5.23 15.38 -16.04
CA TRP A 17 -6.32 15.37 -17.02
C TRP A 17 -6.21 14.22 -18.01
N ILE A 18 -5.00 13.90 -18.47
CA ILE A 18 -4.75 12.77 -19.36
C ILE A 18 -5.08 11.46 -18.64
N ARG A 19 -4.62 11.31 -17.40
CA ARG A 19 -4.95 10.13 -16.58
C ARG A 19 -6.45 9.97 -16.42
N ARG A 20 -7.18 11.04 -16.13
CA ARG A 20 -8.65 11.01 -16.03
C ARG A 20 -9.33 10.59 -17.33
N LEU A 21 -8.86 11.05 -18.49
CA LEU A 21 -9.40 10.62 -19.78
C LEU A 21 -9.21 9.11 -20.00
N PHE A 22 -8.03 8.59 -19.70
CA PHE A 22 -7.78 7.14 -19.77
C PHE A 22 -8.67 6.34 -18.81
N ILE A 23 -8.84 6.81 -17.57
CA ILE A 23 -9.73 6.17 -16.59
C ILE A 23 -11.18 6.18 -17.10
N ALA A 24 -11.66 7.31 -17.60
CA ALA A 24 -13.03 7.43 -18.12
C ALA A 24 -13.24 6.53 -19.35
N ALA A 25 -12.31 6.52 -20.29
CA ALA A 25 -12.35 5.66 -21.47
C ALA A 25 -12.34 4.18 -21.08
N TYR A 26 -11.50 3.78 -20.13
CA TYR A 26 -11.47 2.41 -19.65
C TYR A 26 -12.80 2.01 -19.00
N ASN A 27 -13.33 2.82 -18.10
CA ASN A 27 -14.60 2.54 -17.41
C ASN A 27 -15.81 2.52 -18.35
N TRP A 28 -15.74 3.26 -19.46
CA TRP A 28 -16.79 3.23 -20.48
C TRP A 28 -16.72 1.99 -21.35
N SER A 29 -15.52 1.56 -21.75
CA SER A 29 -15.32 0.46 -22.71
C SER A 29 -15.11 -0.91 -22.07
N ASN A 30 -14.75 -0.97 -20.78
CA ASN A 30 -14.42 -2.19 -20.09
C ASN A 30 -15.20 -2.32 -18.78
N LYS A 31 -15.81 -3.48 -18.58
CA LYS A 31 -16.33 -3.93 -17.29
C LYS A 31 -15.47 -5.08 -16.83
N ASN A 32 -14.78 -4.91 -15.71
CA ASN A 32 -14.06 -6.01 -15.10
C ASN A 32 -15.04 -7.11 -14.69
N PRO A 33 -14.63 -8.38 -14.69
CA PRO A 33 -15.45 -9.46 -14.17
C PRO A 33 -15.85 -9.21 -12.72
N LEU A 34 -17.12 -9.47 -12.40
CA LEU A 34 -17.63 -9.34 -11.04
C LEU A 34 -16.89 -10.32 -10.13
N LEU A 35 -16.23 -9.79 -9.12
CA LEU A 35 -15.61 -10.61 -8.09
C LEU A 35 -16.68 -11.07 -7.10
N GLN A 36 -16.80 -12.39 -6.96
CA GLN A 36 -17.66 -12.96 -5.93
C GLN A 36 -16.96 -12.82 -4.57
N PRO A 37 -17.60 -12.16 -3.58
CA PRO A 37 -17.06 -12.12 -2.24
C PRO A 37 -16.88 -13.52 -1.67
N GLN A 38 -15.70 -13.81 -1.13
CA GLN A 38 -15.43 -15.08 -0.42
C GLN A 38 -15.72 -14.96 1.08
N ASN A 39 -15.84 -13.74 1.56
CA ASN A 39 -16.21 -13.42 2.94
C ASN A 39 -17.21 -12.26 2.95
N THR A 40 -18.38 -12.49 3.56
CA THR A 40 -19.46 -11.51 3.70
C THR A 40 -19.60 -11.00 5.12
N GLU A 41 -18.70 -11.37 6.04
CA GLU A 41 -18.70 -10.85 7.39
C GLU A 41 -18.56 -9.33 7.37
N ASP A 42 -19.52 -8.64 7.98
CA ASP A 42 -19.49 -7.18 8.05
C ASP A 42 -18.27 -6.70 8.85
N MET A 43 -17.51 -5.81 8.27
CA MET A 43 -16.34 -5.21 8.94
C MET A 43 -16.71 -3.99 9.80
N ASN A 44 -17.98 -3.59 9.85
CA ASN A 44 -18.46 -2.39 10.56
C ASN A 44 -17.73 -1.11 10.13
N LEU A 45 -17.48 -0.96 8.83
CA LEU A 45 -16.80 0.22 8.27
C LEU A 45 -17.83 1.15 7.60
N ASP A 46 -17.70 2.44 7.83
CA ASP A 46 -18.43 3.45 7.05
C ASP A 46 -17.79 3.58 5.65
N GLN A 47 -18.34 2.83 4.71
CA GLN A 47 -17.83 2.76 3.34
C GLN A 47 -17.87 4.13 2.64
N ASN A 48 -18.96 4.91 2.87
CA ASN A 48 -19.12 6.21 2.24
C ASN A 48 -18.12 7.23 2.77
N ALA A 49 -17.89 7.26 4.09
CA ALA A 49 -16.89 8.11 4.71
C ALA A 49 -15.49 7.76 4.18
N ILE A 50 -15.10 6.48 4.19
CA ILE A 50 -13.79 6.02 3.71
C ILE A 50 -13.56 6.45 2.26
N VAL A 51 -14.52 6.18 1.36
CA VAL A 51 -14.38 6.54 -0.06
C VAL A 51 -14.31 8.06 -0.25
N SER A 52 -15.11 8.83 0.51
CA SER A 52 -15.08 10.29 0.46
C SER A 52 -13.72 10.84 0.91
N GLU A 53 -13.18 10.33 2.02
CA GLU A 53 -11.87 10.71 2.54
C GLU A 53 -10.75 10.41 1.54
N VAL A 54 -10.70 9.21 0.97
CA VAL A 54 -9.69 8.88 -0.04
C VAL A 54 -9.84 9.76 -1.28
N ARG A 55 -11.06 10.05 -1.72
CA ARG A 55 -11.30 10.98 -2.85
C ARG A 55 -10.84 12.40 -2.53
N GLU A 56 -10.97 12.85 -1.31
CA GLU A 56 -10.59 14.20 -0.90
C GLU A 56 -9.10 14.30 -0.53
N LEU A 57 -8.65 13.46 0.39
CA LEU A 57 -7.34 13.55 1.04
C LEU A 57 -6.26 12.72 0.34
N GLY A 58 -6.65 11.62 -0.34
CA GLY A 58 -5.77 10.59 -0.87
C GLY A 58 -5.64 9.38 0.05
N PHE A 59 -6.23 9.43 1.25
CA PHE A 59 -6.24 8.35 2.22
C PHE A 59 -7.47 8.45 3.13
N SER A 60 -7.84 7.36 3.78
CA SER A 60 -8.85 7.35 4.84
C SER A 60 -8.23 7.59 6.20
N HIS A 61 -9.00 8.11 7.13
CA HIS A 61 -8.62 8.05 8.54
C HIS A 61 -8.42 6.59 8.98
N PRO A 62 -7.55 6.35 9.96
CA PRO A 62 -7.33 5.00 10.46
C PRO A 62 -8.60 4.40 11.08
N PHE A 63 -8.82 3.12 10.81
CA PHE A 63 -9.88 2.31 11.43
C PHE A 63 -9.31 0.99 11.95
N GLN A 64 -10.10 0.26 12.73
CA GLN A 64 -9.69 -1.04 13.26
C GLN A 64 -10.36 -2.17 12.47
N LEU A 65 -9.55 -3.10 11.93
CA LEU A 65 -10.08 -4.38 11.51
C LEU A 65 -10.51 -5.21 12.73
N LYS A 66 -11.56 -6.02 12.56
CA LYS A 66 -11.97 -6.94 13.61
C LYS A 66 -10.81 -7.84 14.02
N PRO A 67 -10.62 -8.08 15.34
CA PRO A 67 -9.51 -8.87 15.86
C PRO A 67 -9.34 -10.21 15.15
N LYS A 68 -10.44 -10.90 14.83
CA LYS A 68 -10.41 -12.20 14.14
C LYS A 68 -9.58 -12.18 12.86
N PHE A 69 -9.79 -11.19 11.97
CA PHE A 69 -9.02 -11.09 10.72
C PHE A 69 -7.53 -10.90 10.95
N VAL A 70 -7.20 -10.09 11.97
CA VAL A 70 -5.81 -9.78 12.33
C VAL A 70 -5.13 -10.98 12.96
N ASP A 71 -5.83 -11.66 13.87
CA ASP A 71 -5.31 -12.83 14.58
C ASP A 71 -5.11 -14.03 13.64
N ASP A 72 -6.01 -14.24 12.67
CA ASP A 72 -5.86 -15.26 11.63
C ASP A 72 -4.61 -14.98 10.75
N LEU A 73 -4.38 -13.71 10.34
CA LEU A 73 -3.16 -13.33 9.61
C LEU A 73 -1.88 -13.55 10.44
N ILE A 74 -1.92 -13.23 11.72
CA ILE A 74 -0.78 -13.44 12.63
C ILE A 74 -0.51 -14.94 12.82
N ALA A 75 -1.56 -15.76 12.87
CA ALA A 75 -1.41 -17.23 12.96
C ALA A 75 -0.68 -17.76 11.72
N ASP A 76 -1.05 -17.31 10.51
CA ASP A 76 -0.34 -17.68 9.28
C ASP A 76 1.12 -17.20 9.31
N CYS A 77 1.39 -15.97 9.77
CA CYS A 77 2.75 -15.44 9.91
C CYS A 77 3.62 -16.29 10.85
N LYS A 78 3.05 -16.83 11.94
CA LYS A 78 3.75 -17.71 12.87
C LYS A 78 4.08 -19.08 12.24
N ALA A 79 3.22 -19.55 11.33
CA ALA A 79 3.38 -20.86 10.70
C ALA A 79 4.36 -20.84 9.52
N GLN A 80 4.55 -19.70 8.85
CA GLN A 80 5.28 -19.58 7.60
C GLN A 80 6.70 -19.02 7.77
N LEU A 81 7.50 -19.16 6.72
CA LEU A 81 8.84 -18.57 6.63
C LEU A 81 8.81 -17.29 5.79
N CYS A 82 9.68 -16.37 6.14
CA CYS A 82 9.94 -15.16 5.36
C CYS A 82 11.13 -15.37 4.42
N VAL A 83 11.11 -14.65 3.30
CA VAL A 83 12.21 -14.59 2.34
C VAL A 83 12.63 -13.13 2.14
N LEU A 84 13.84 -12.93 1.65
CA LEU A 84 14.30 -11.60 1.29
C LEU A 84 13.62 -11.11 0.00
N HIS A 85 13.42 -9.81 -0.10
CA HIS A 85 12.96 -9.20 -1.34
C HIS A 85 13.97 -9.47 -2.48
N GLY A 86 13.51 -10.14 -3.53
CA GLY A 86 14.36 -10.48 -4.69
C GLY A 86 15.30 -11.67 -4.51
N ASN A 87 15.38 -12.27 -3.32
CA ASN A 87 16.13 -13.49 -3.08
C ASN A 87 15.28 -14.52 -2.32
N HIS A 88 14.77 -15.51 -3.05
CA HIS A 88 13.88 -16.54 -2.51
C HIS A 88 14.60 -17.82 -2.03
N GLU A 89 15.92 -17.86 -2.11
CA GLU A 89 16.71 -19.04 -1.70
C GLU A 89 16.89 -19.10 -0.19
N LEU A 90 17.01 -17.92 0.46
CA LEU A 90 17.18 -17.82 1.91
C LEU A 90 15.82 -17.58 2.57
N SER A 91 15.45 -18.49 3.45
CA SER A 91 14.22 -18.44 4.23
C SER A 91 14.53 -18.29 5.72
N TYR A 92 13.74 -17.46 6.40
CA TYR A 92 13.94 -17.14 7.81
C TYR A 92 12.63 -17.31 8.58
N ARG A 93 12.73 -17.84 9.81
CA ARG A 93 11.63 -17.81 10.76
C ARG A 93 11.83 -16.62 11.70
N ILE A 94 10.85 -15.73 11.73
CA ILE A 94 10.86 -14.56 12.59
C ILE A 94 9.74 -14.74 13.62
N ASP A 95 10.08 -14.74 14.90
CA ASP A 95 9.08 -14.82 15.96
C ASP A 95 8.25 -13.54 15.99
N VAL A 96 6.95 -13.67 15.83
CA VAL A 96 6.01 -12.53 15.82
C VAL A 96 5.95 -11.84 17.18
N ASN A 97 6.16 -12.57 18.27
CA ASN A 97 6.08 -12.04 19.63
C ASN A 97 7.40 -11.38 20.08
N ASN A 98 8.54 -11.83 19.51
CA ASN A 98 9.86 -11.28 19.81
C ASN A 98 10.71 -11.22 18.53
N PRO A 99 10.38 -10.32 17.59
CA PRO A 99 11.01 -10.28 16.29
C PRO A 99 12.45 -9.77 16.37
N VAL A 100 13.37 -10.62 15.87
CA VAL A 100 14.80 -10.28 15.73
C VAL A 100 15.16 -10.31 14.26
N ASN A 101 15.93 -9.32 13.80
CA ASN A 101 16.42 -9.30 12.42
C ASN A 101 17.40 -10.45 12.20
N PRO A 102 17.08 -11.43 11.35
CA PRO A 102 17.95 -12.61 11.15
C PRO A 102 19.22 -12.29 10.37
N ASN A 103 19.27 -11.15 9.68
CA ASN A 103 20.45 -10.71 8.93
C ASN A 103 20.45 -9.19 8.78
N GLU A 104 21.33 -8.52 9.50
CA GLU A 104 21.41 -7.06 9.57
C GLU A 104 21.71 -6.34 8.23
N LYS A 105 22.13 -7.08 7.20
CA LYS A 105 22.31 -6.52 5.85
C LYS A 105 20.99 -6.20 5.16
N TYR A 106 19.88 -6.73 5.65
CA TYR A 106 18.56 -6.60 5.05
C TYR A 106 17.57 -5.99 6.02
N ILE A 107 16.63 -5.26 5.48
CA ILE A 107 15.64 -4.48 6.25
C ILE A 107 14.20 -4.95 6.05
N GLN A 108 13.94 -5.78 5.05
CA GLN A 108 12.59 -6.27 4.74
C GLN A 108 12.59 -7.76 4.43
N TYR A 109 11.63 -8.46 5.02
CA TYR A 109 11.41 -9.89 4.82
C TYR A 109 9.94 -10.14 4.50
N PHE A 110 9.69 -10.73 3.33
CA PHE A 110 8.35 -10.96 2.80
C PHE A 110 7.92 -12.39 3.02
N PHE A 111 6.65 -12.60 3.35
CA PHE A 111 6.06 -13.92 3.34
C PHE A 111 5.72 -14.31 1.90
N LYS A 112 6.31 -15.42 1.47
CA LYS A 112 6.10 -15.95 0.13
C LYS A 112 4.65 -16.43 -0.02
N ASP A 113 4.08 -16.18 -1.22
CA ASP A 113 2.76 -16.68 -1.62
C ASP A 113 1.62 -16.34 -0.63
N SER A 114 1.76 -15.26 0.14
CA SER A 114 0.76 -14.83 1.12
C SER A 114 -0.63 -14.59 0.52
N ILE A 115 -0.73 -14.30 -0.77
CA ILE A 115 -2.02 -14.20 -1.50
C ILE A 115 -2.84 -15.51 -1.44
N ASN A 116 -2.17 -16.65 -1.24
CA ASN A 116 -2.82 -17.95 -1.16
C ASN A 116 -3.34 -18.29 0.24
N TRP A 117 -2.98 -17.54 1.27
CA TRP A 117 -3.45 -17.77 2.63
C TRP A 117 -4.94 -17.49 2.74
N GLN A 118 -5.65 -18.35 3.48
CA GLN A 118 -7.10 -18.16 3.67
C GLN A 118 -7.40 -16.89 4.46
N SER A 119 -6.57 -16.55 5.46
CA SER A 119 -6.68 -15.31 6.23
C SER A 119 -6.58 -14.07 5.34
N VAL A 120 -5.64 -14.07 4.38
CA VAL A 120 -5.49 -13.01 3.38
C VAL A 120 -6.71 -12.96 2.47
N LYS A 121 -7.16 -14.10 1.92
CA LYS A 121 -8.34 -14.17 1.06
C LYS A 121 -9.61 -13.67 1.74
N ASN A 122 -9.76 -13.95 3.04
CA ASN A 122 -10.88 -13.47 3.85
C ASN A 122 -10.93 -11.93 3.93
N ILE A 123 -9.81 -11.25 3.78
CA ILE A 123 -9.75 -9.77 3.76
C ILE A 123 -9.88 -9.25 2.34
N ILE A 124 -9.05 -9.75 1.42
CA ILE A 124 -8.98 -9.18 0.06
C ILE A 124 -10.25 -9.41 -0.76
N TYR A 125 -11.00 -10.48 -0.46
CA TYR A 125 -12.30 -10.78 -1.07
C TYR A 125 -13.46 -10.56 -0.10
N ASN A 126 -13.28 -9.74 0.94
CA ASN A 126 -14.38 -9.34 1.81
C ASN A 126 -15.32 -8.37 1.08
N SER A 127 -16.62 -8.57 1.23
CA SER A 127 -17.64 -7.77 0.53
C SER A 127 -17.53 -6.27 0.81
N THR A 128 -17.22 -5.88 2.04
CA THR A 128 -17.05 -4.47 2.44
C THR A 128 -15.80 -3.86 1.78
N VAL A 129 -14.68 -4.58 1.79
CA VAL A 129 -13.42 -4.11 1.18
C VAL A 129 -13.55 -3.97 -0.33
N LEU A 130 -14.17 -4.98 -0.99
CA LEU A 130 -14.42 -4.93 -2.44
C LEU A 130 -15.33 -3.76 -2.83
N LYS A 131 -16.38 -3.47 -2.03
CA LYS A 131 -17.27 -2.32 -2.29
C LYS A 131 -16.53 -0.99 -2.17
N ILE A 132 -15.73 -0.80 -1.11
CA ILE A 132 -14.91 0.42 -0.93
C ILE A 132 -13.98 0.60 -2.14
N ALA A 133 -13.24 -0.45 -2.50
CA ALA A 133 -12.30 -0.40 -3.61
C ALA A 133 -13.02 -0.14 -4.95
N GLY A 134 -14.12 -0.86 -5.23
CA GLY A 134 -14.90 -0.73 -6.45
C GLY A 134 -15.53 0.65 -6.60
N GLU A 135 -16.10 1.20 -5.52
CA GLU A 135 -16.66 2.55 -5.54
C GLU A 135 -15.61 3.64 -5.74
N TYR A 136 -14.44 3.46 -5.12
CA TYR A 136 -13.31 4.37 -5.37
C TYR A 136 -12.86 4.30 -6.83
N LEU A 137 -12.66 3.11 -7.38
CA LEU A 137 -12.16 2.89 -8.74
C LEU A 137 -13.19 3.28 -9.82
N GLY A 138 -14.48 3.10 -9.53
CA GLY A 138 -15.59 3.24 -10.49
C GLY A 138 -15.75 2.02 -11.40
N ASN A 139 -15.23 0.86 -11.01
CA ASN A 139 -15.32 -0.43 -11.70
C ASN A 139 -15.06 -1.56 -10.70
N GLU A 140 -15.31 -2.82 -11.09
CA GLU A 140 -14.92 -3.97 -10.28
C GLU A 140 -13.40 -3.94 -10.00
N PRO A 141 -12.99 -4.05 -8.73
CA PRO A 141 -11.58 -3.94 -8.35
C PRO A 141 -10.82 -5.21 -8.74
N VAL A 142 -9.57 -5.06 -9.16
CA VAL A 142 -8.66 -6.18 -9.42
C VAL A 142 -7.62 -6.24 -8.31
N PRO A 143 -7.68 -7.21 -7.37
CA PRO A 143 -6.67 -7.36 -6.33
C PRO A 143 -5.31 -7.71 -6.94
N GLN A 144 -4.29 -6.95 -6.54
CA GLN A 144 -2.91 -7.11 -7.00
C GLN A 144 -1.94 -6.79 -5.85
N ASN A 145 -0.66 -7.06 -6.03
CA ASN A 145 0.41 -6.68 -5.09
C ASN A 145 0.09 -6.98 -3.61
N VAL A 146 -0.38 -8.20 -3.35
CA VAL A 146 -0.63 -8.65 -1.98
C VAL A 146 0.69 -8.97 -1.32
N SER A 147 0.94 -8.39 -0.16
CA SER A 147 2.19 -8.59 0.59
C SER A 147 1.95 -8.59 2.09
N VAL A 148 2.65 -9.46 2.77
CA VAL A 148 2.84 -9.44 4.23
C VAL A 148 4.34 -9.44 4.47
N TRP A 149 4.84 -8.47 5.25
CA TRP A 149 6.28 -8.37 5.44
C TRP A 149 6.69 -7.74 6.77
N TRP A 150 7.86 -8.11 7.22
CA TRP A 150 8.59 -7.46 8.30
C TRP A 150 9.42 -6.29 7.78
N SER A 151 9.46 -5.18 8.53
CA SER A 151 10.42 -4.11 8.37
C SER A 151 11.25 -3.99 9.64
N PHE A 152 12.58 -3.96 9.49
CA PHE A 152 13.56 -3.80 10.56
C PHE A 152 14.32 -2.50 10.41
N ALA A 153 14.99 -2.07 11.48
CA ALA A 153 15.87 -0.91 11.48
C ALA A 153 16.87 -1.00 10.31
N LYS A 154 17.05 0.12 9.64
CA LYS A 154 18.04 0.25 8.57
C LYS A 154 19.42 0.49 9.18
N PRO A 155 20.40 -0.40 8.97
CA PRO A 155 21.79 -0.12 9.31
C PRO A 155 22.31 1.12 8.55
N GLU A 156 23.27 1.85 9.12
CA GLU A 156 23.86 3.03 8.47
C GLU A 156 24.52 2.66 7.12
N SER A 157 25.06 1.45 7.01
CA SER A 157 25.71 0.93 5.81
C SER A 157 24.76 0.69 4.63
N VAL A 158 23.44 0.64 4.86
CA VAL A 158 22.45 0.39 3.81
C VAL A 158 21.93 1.71 3.25
N ASN A 159 22.36 2.06 2.04
CA ASN A 159 21.76 3.17 1.32
C ASN A 159 20.44 2.73 0.67
N SER A 160 19.32 3.24 1.16
CA SER A 160 17.99 2.86 0.67
C SER A 160 17.12 4.08 0.44
N ASN A 161 16.71 4.28 -0.83
CA ASN A 161 15.75 5.30 -1.22
C ASN A 161 14.29 4.93 -0.83
N VAL A 162 14.07 3.76 -0.21
CA VAL A 162 12.74 3.30 0.24
C VAL A 162 12.11 4.26 1.25
N TYR A 163 12.95 5.01 1.98
CA TYR A 163 12.50 5.98 2.97
C TYR A 163 12.35 7.41 2.44
N ASN A 164 12.61 7.65 1.15
CA ASN A 164 12.31 8.94 0.53
C ASN A 164 10.80 9.05 0.25
N PHE A 165 10.26 10.26 0.35
CA PHE A 165 8.91 10.50 -0.14
C PHE A 165 8.82 10.16 -1.63
N HIS A 166 7.84 9.35 -1.99
CA HIS A 166 7.60 8.94 -3.38
C HIS A 166 6.10 8.77 -3.63
N TYR A 167 5.74 8.64 -4.88
CA TYR A 167 4.41 8.21 -5.29
C TYR A 167 4.49 7.06 -6.27
N ASP A 168 3.47 6.19 -6.22
CA ASP A 168 3.39 5.02 -7.07
C ASP A 168 2.71 5.35 -8.40
N ILE A 169 3.04 4.58 -9.45
CA ILE A 169 2.38 4.60 -10.75
C ILE A 169 2.22 3.14 -11.18
N ASP A 170 1.43 2.39 -10.41
CA ASP A 170 1.30 0.96 -10.62
C ASP A 170 0.20 0.63 -11.63
N ASN A 171 -0.84 1.49 -11.68
CA ASN A 171 -1.99 1.32 -12.57
C ASN A 171 -2.57 2.69 -13.00
N LEU A 172 -3.59 2.69 -13.85
CA LEU A 172 -4.35 3.90 -14.22
C LEU A 172 -5.00 4.56 -13.01
N LYS A 173 -5.62 3.74 -12.16
CA LYS A 173 -6.19 4.12 -10.87
C LYS A 173 -6.09 2.91 -9.94
N PHE A 174 -5.73 3.13 -8.71
CA PHE A 174 -5.55 2.07 -7.72
C PHE A 174 -5.73 2.63 -6.31
N ILE A 175 -6.00 1.74 -5.38
CA ILE A 175 -6.13 2.03 -3.96
C ILE A 175 -5.52 0.87 -3.19
N LYS A 176 -4.79 1.15 -2.12
CA LYS A 176 -4.19 0.13 -1.26
C LYS A 176 -4.86 0.13 0.09
N LEU A 177 -5.08 -1.06 0.63
CA LEU A 177 -5.42 -1.28 2.02
C LEU A 177 -4.15 -1.69 2.75
N PHE A 178 -3.77 -0.93 3.78
CA PHE A 178 -2.70 -1.26 4.71
C PHE A 178 -3.29 -1.69 6.04
N THR A 179 -2.67 -2.67 6.68
CA THR A 179 -3.03 -3.12 8.04
C THR A 179 -1.78 -3.38 8.85
N TYR A 180 -1.68 -2.77 10.01
CA TYR A 180 -0.61 -3.04 10.96
C TYR A 180 -0.91 -4.32 11.75
N LEU A 181 -0.04 -5.31 11.65
CA LEU A 181 -0.15 -6.57 12.37
C LEU A 181 0.59 -6.54 13.72
N THR A 182 1.42 -5.53 13.94
CA THR A 182 2.03 -5.15 15.21
C THR A 182 1.66 -3.71 15.54
N PRO A 183 1.69 -3.27 16.81
CA PRO A 183 1.51 -1.85 17.14
C PRO A 183 2.55 -0.99 16.44
N VAL A 184 2.14 0.18 15.94
CA VAL A 184 3.00 1.15 15.26
C VAL A 184 2.90 2.50 15.95
N ASP A 185 4.01 2.93 16.51
CA ASP A 185 4.25 4.26 17.06
C ASP A 185 5.41 4.94 16.34
N GLU A 186 5.88 6.06 16.86
CA GLU A 186 6.98 6.84 16.29
C GLU A 186 8.25 6.01 16.07
N SER A 187 8.54 5.04 16.96
CA SER A 187 9.73 4.19 16.88
C SER A 187 9.58 2.99 15.93
N SER A 188 8.36 2.67 15.53
CA SER A 188 8.07 1.50 14.69
C SER A 188 8.05 1.83 13.20
N GLY A 189 8.49 3.02 12.81
CA GLY A 189 8.56 3.46 11.41
C GLY A 189 7.18 3.64 10.78
N PRO A 190 6.33 4.53 11.31
CA PRO A 190 4.98 4.73 10.80
C PRO A 190 4.97 5.15 9.33
N HIS A 191 3.87 4.91 8.66
CA HIS A 191 3.61 5.40 7.32
C HIS A 191 3.25 6.88 7.37
N ILE A 192 3.79 7.68 6.45
CA ILE A 192 3.56 9.12 6.36
C ILE A 192 3.05 9.48 4.99
N ILE A 193 2.01 10.33 4.93
CA ILE A 193 1.31 10.69 3.70
C ILE A 193 1.16 12.22 3.62
N TYR A 194 1.46 12.79 2.46
CA TYR A 194 1.11 14.17 2.16
C TYR A 194 -0.33 14.25 1.62
N PRO A 195 -1.26 14.89 2.33
CA PRO A 195 -2.67 14.98 1.93
C PRO A 195 -2.84 15.72 0.61
N ARG A 196 -3.85 15.35 -0.17
CA ARG A 196 -4.29 15.99 -1.42
C ARG A 196 -3.27 15.98 -2.57
N THR A 197 -2.20 15.18 -2.45
CA THR A 197 -1.18 15.08 -3.49
C THR A 197 -1.45 13.96 -4.53
N HIS A 198 -2.53 13.18 -4.38
CA HIS A 198 -2.93 12.10 -5.29
C HIS A 198 -3.58 12.59 -6.60
N LYS A 199 -4.04 13.83 -6.67
CA LYS A 199 -4.74 14.36 -7.85
C LYS A 199 -3.75 15.01 -8.81
N VAL A 200 -3.51 16.30 -8.63
CA VAL A 200 -2.69 17.12 -9.51
C VAL A 200 -1.25 17.12 -9.06
N LYS A 201 -0.33 16.89 -9.99
CA LYS A 201 1.11 17.07 -9.76
C LYS A 201 1.55 18.37 -10.43
N THR A 202 2.28 19.22 -9.72
CA THR A 202 3.00 20.34 -10.29
C THR A 202 4.10 19.85 -11.24
N LEU A 203 4.62 20.71 -12.11
CA LEU A 203 5.75 20.36 -12.99
C LEU A 203 6.96 19.84 -12.19
N LEU A 204 7.23 20.45 -11.03
CA LEU A 204 8.30 20.03 -10.14
C LEU A 204 8.03 18.63 -9.55
N GLN A 205 6.80 18.38 -9.10
CA GLN A 205 6.38 17.07 -8.59
C GLN A 205 6.39 15.99 -9.68
N MET A 206 6.05 16.33 -10.92
CA MET A 206 6.18 15.38 -12.04
C MET A 206 7.63 14.98 -12.30
N ARG A 207 8.58 15.90 -12.09
CA ARG A 207 10.01 15.64 -12.21
C ARG A 207 10.54 14.74 -11.07
N TYR A 208 10.06 14.94 -9.85
CA TYR A 208 10.51 14.23 -8.66
C TYR A 208 9.50 13.14 -8.24
N ARG A 209 9.57 11.96 -8.86
CA ARG A 209 8.79 10.79 -8.40
C ARG A 209 9.21 10.35 -6.99
N SER A 210 10.50 10.39 -6.71
CA SER A 210 11.09 10.21 -5.39
C SER A 210 11.78 11.50 -5.00
N VAL A 211 11.49 12.00 -3.80
CA VAL A 211 11.92 13.31 -3.31
C VAL A 211 12.99 13.10 -2.22
N PRO A 212 14.24 13.49 -2.47
CA PRO A 212 15.27 13.50 -1.44
C PRO A 212 14.87 14.43 -0.27
N ASP A 213 15.32 14.13 0.94
CA ASP A 213 14.91 14.86 2.14
C ASP A 213 15.22 16.37 2.06
N ASP A 214 16.35 16.75 1.45
CA ASP A 214 16.74 18.16 1.21
C ASP A 214 15.81 18.92 0.24
N LYS A 215 15.01 18.20 -0.54
CA LYS A 215 14.06 18.76 -1.53
C LYS A 215 12.61 18.72 -1.06
N VAL A 216 12.29 18.07 0.05
CA VAL A 216 10.90 17.86 0.50
C VAL A 216 10.14 19.19 0.55
N LYS A 217 10.68 20.20 1.25
CA LYS A 217 10.04 21.51 1.39
C LYS A 217 9.80 22.21 0.05
N SER A 218 10.75 22.12 -0.88
CA SER A 218 10.65 22.78 -2.20
C SER A 218 9.68 22.07 -3.14
N VAL A 219 9.56 20.72 -3.04
CA VAL A 219 8.71 19.91 -3.93
C VAL A 219 7.29 19.74 -3.37
N LEU A 220 7.15 19.51 -2.07
CA LEU A 220 5.88 19.20 -1.42
C LEU A 220 5.26 20.41 -0.71
N GLY A 221 6.02 21.50 -0.53
CA GLY A 221 5.57 22.69 0.17
C GLY A 221 5.69 22.58 1.68
N THR A 222 4.92 23.43 2.37
CA THR A 222 4.93 23.54 3.84
C THR A 222 3.73 22.86 4.51
N ALA A 223 2.91 22.12 3.73
CA ALA A 223 1.82 21.34 4.32
C ALA A 223 2.39 20.27 5.24
N GLU A 224 1.74 20.06 6.37
CA GLU A 224 2.16 19.01 7.30
C GLU A 224 1.69 17.64 6.78
N PRO A 225 2.58 16.66 6.74
CA PRO A 225 2.19 15.29 6.41
C PRO A 225 1.42 14.64 7.56
N VAL A 226 0.58 13.67 7.23
CA VAL A 226 -0.15 12.87 8.21
C VAL A 226 0.63 11.61 8.52
N VAL A 227 0.81 11.32 9.81
CA VAL A 227 1.51 10.14 10.32
C VAL A 227 0.49 9.09 10.73
N MET A 228 0.54 7.92 10.13
CA MET A 228 -0.34 6.80 10.43
C MET A 228 0.26 5.96 11.56
N MET A 229 -0.32 6.07 12.75
CA MET A 229 0.06 5.28 13.93
C MET A 229 -1.16 4.57 14.50
N GLY A 230 -0.94 3.53 15.29
CA GLY A 230 -2.02 2.85 15.99
C GLY A 230 -1.65 1.48 16.53
N SER A 231 -2.62 0.85 17.16
CA SER A 231 -2.50 -0.49 17.72
C SER A 231 -2.47 -1.56 16.62
N LYS A 232 -2.20 -2.80 17.00
CA LYS A 232 -2.41 -3.96 16.14
C LYS A 232 -3.84 -3.94 15.56
N GLY A 233 -3.97 -4.15 14.25
CA GLY A 233 -5.24 -4.09 13.51
C GLY A 233 -5.59 -2.72 12.94
N THR A 234 -4.85 -1.66 13.28
CA THR A 234 -5.04 -0.36 12.65
C THR A 234 -4.81 -0.47 11.15
N SER A 235 -5.80 -0.01 10.39
CA SER A 235 -5.85 -0.11 8.95
C SER A 235 -6.27 1.22 8.33
N PHE A 236 -5.89 1.44 7.08
CA PHE A 236 -6.29 2.61 6.30
C PHE A 236 -6.23 2.30 4.82
N PHE A 237 -7.09 2.95 4.06
CA PHE A 237 -7.02 2.96 2.59
C PHE A 237 -6.20 4.15 2.11
N GLU A 238 -5.44 3.96 1.03
CA GLU A 238 -4.64 5.02 0.42
C GLU A 238 -4.57 4.89 -1.09
N ASP A 239 -4.75 5.99 -1.80
CA ASP A 239 -4.28 6.16 -3.18
C ASP A 239 -2.80 6.55 -3.13
N THR A 240 -1.91 5.57 -3.25
CA THR A 240 -0.46 5.77 -3.19
C THR A 240 0.13 6.53 -4.39
N PHE A 241 -0.70 7.09 -5.28
CA PHE A 241 -0.30 8.19 -6.13
C PHE A 241 -0.10 9.48 -5.31
N SER A 242 -0.56 9.56 -4.05
CA SER A 242 -0.10 10.55 -3.06
C SER A 242 1.39 10.37 -2.78
N TYR A 243 2.06 11.47 -2.40
CA TYR A 243 3.40 11.34 -1.83
C TYR A 243 3.34 10.73 -0.45
N HIS A 244 4.04 9.63 -0.30
CA HIS A 244 4.10 8.87 0.94
C HIS A 244 5.50 8.28 1.16
N LYS A 245 5.76 7.85 2.39
CA LYS A 245 6.92 7.02 2.76
C LYS A 245 6.65 6.24 4.03
N GLY A 246 7.35 5.11 4.24
CA GLY A 246 7.53 4.55 5.58
C GLY A 246 8.72 5.21 6.25
N LEU A 247 8.63 5.52 7.54
CA LEU A 247 9.83 5.88 8.30
C LEU A 247 10.70 4.65 8.56
N ASN A 248 11.98 4.88 8.75
CA ASN A 248 12.89 3.83 9.18
C ASN A 248 12.52 3.38 10.60
N PRO A 249 12.14 2.11 10.82
CA PRO A 249 11.77 1.65 12.15
C PRO A 249 13.00 1.49 13.03
N ILE A 250 12.89 1.83 14.30
CA ILE A 250 13.81 1.42 15.38
C ILE A 250 13.34 0.06 15.91
N ARG A 251 12.03 -0.08 16.14
CA ARG A 251 11.38 -1.35 16.52
C ARG A 251 10.76 -2.03 15.30
N PRO A 252 10.88 -3.34 15.17
CA PRO A 252 10.34 -4.09 14.04
C PRO A 252 8.83 -3.86 13.85
N ARG A 253 8.39 -3.81 12.60
CA ARG A 253 6.99 -3.67 12.21
C ARG A 253 6.59 -4.78 11.25
N LEU A 254 5.47 -5.43 11.53
CA LEU A 254 4.80 -6.36 10.63
C LEU A 254 3.58 -5.69 10.00
N ILE A 255 3.50 -5.73 8.67
CA ILE A 255 2.44 -5.06 7.91
C ILE A 255 1.87 -5.97 6.83
N PHE A 256 0.56 -5.86 6.60
CA PHE A 256 -0.15 -6.43 5.46
C PHE A 256 -0.57 -5.31 4.51
N GLN A 257 -0.50 -5.59 3.21
CA GLN A 257 -0.97 -4.71 2.15
C GLN A 257 -1.66 -5.49 1.04
N VAL A 258 -2.71 -4.92 0.49
CA VAL A 258 -3.27 -5.30 -0.82
C VAL A 258 -3.51 -4.06 -1.66
N GLU A 259 -3.19 -4.14 -2.95
CA GLU A 259 -3.56 -3.14 -3.94
C GLU A 259 -4.77 -3.62 -4.73
N TYR A 260 -5.76 -2.73 -4.88
CA TYR A 260 -6.87 -2.89 -5.81
C TYR A 260 -6.69 -1.94 -6.97
N SER A 261 -6.62 -2.50 -8.16
CA SER A 261 -6.34 -1.76 -9.39
C SER A 261 -7.53 -1.73 -10.31
N LEU A 262 -7.61 -0.66 -11.13
CA LEU A 262 -8.64 -0.51 -12.15
C LEU A 262 -8.46 -1.51 -13.29
N THR A 263 -7.21 -1.80 -13.68
CA THR A 263 -6.93 -2.71 -14.79
C THR A 263 -6.15 -3.95 -14.32
N PRO A 264 -6.33 -5.12 -14.97
CA PRO A 264 -5.60 -6.33 -14.62
C PRO A 264 -4.10 -6.26 -14.98
N HIS A 265 -3.71 -5.30 -15.78
CA HIS A 265 -2.33 -5.15 -16.25
C HIS A 265 -1.61 -4.05 -15.47
N LYS A 266 -0.48 -4.40 -14.86
CA LYS A 266 0.41 -3.42 -14.23
C LYS A 266 1.07 -2.54 -15.29
N LEU A 267 1.33 -1.29 -14.92
CA LEU A 267 2.09 -0.36 -15.75
C LEU A 267 3.60 -0.47 -15.52
N GLY A 268 4.02 -1.30 -14.59
CA GLY A 268 5.40 -1.42 -14.25
C GLY A 268 5.87 -2.74 -13.77
#